data_a64ef314aab251ecacbe5c3671528e26
#
_entry.id   a64ef314aab251ecacbe5c3671528e26
#
_cell.length_a   1.000
_cell.length_b   1.000
_cell.length_c   1.000
_cell.angle_alpha   90.00
_cell.angle_beta   90.00
_cell.angle_gamma   90.00
#
_symmetry.space_group_name_H-M   'P 1'
#
loop_
_entity.id
_entity.type
_entity.pdbx_description
1 polymer ?
#
loop_
_entity_poly.entity_id
_entity_poly.type
_entity_poly.pdbx_seq_one_letter_code
_entity_poly.pdbx_strand_id
1 'polypeptide(L)'
;IKGGQGDLYSVNDVPHGTVARRWYESPTLGKTRRITVYTPAGYETSGKKYPVFYLLHGMGGDEEAWIALGRTAQILDNLIAQGKAKPMIVVMTNGNADQEAAPGESSLGLVKPNMQLPKTMEGSMESSFPDVIKFIESNYRVEKKKSNRAIAGLSMGGFHSLHISKQYPDMFDYVGLFSAAILPREGSESPIYQNMDEKLKVQFGKHPKLYWIAIGKTDFLYKNNVDYRKKLDDNGYKYEYYESDGGHIWKNWRIYLTKFAPMLFK
;
A
#
# COMPACT_ATOMS: atom_id res chain seq x y z
N ILE A 1 25.10 4.31 -11.38
CA ILE A 1 25.23 5.31 -12.46
C ILE A 1 24.47 6.53 -11.96
N LYS A 2 25.15 7.67 -11.77
CA LYS A 2 24.52 8.96 -11.46
C LYS A 2 23.75 9.43 -12.68
N GLY A 3 22.53 9.92 -12.49
CA GLY A 3 21.63 10.41 -13.53
C GLY A 3 20.45 9.49 -13.82
N GLY A 4 19.35 10.07 -14.25
CA GLY A 4 18.12 9.37 -14.61
C GLY A 4 17.30 8.85 -13.42
N GLN A 5 16.55 7.77 -13.64
CA GLN A 5 15.63 7.23 -12.62
C GLN A 5 16.31 6.74 -11.34
N GLY A 6 17.62 6.38 -11.41
CA GLY A 6 18.39 5.95 -10.25
C GLY A 6 18.50 7.00 -9.15
N ASP A 7 18.50 8.27 -9.52
CA ASP A 7 18.61 9.38 -8.55
C ASP A 7 17.37 9.52 -7.66
N LEU A 8 16.23 9.03 -8.13
CA LEU A 8 14.97 9.11 -7.38
C LEU A 8 14.96 8.25 -6.11
N TYR A 9 15.75 7.18 -6.09
CA TYR A 9 15.83 6.25 -4.97
C TYR A 9 17.25 6.05 -4.43
N SER A 10 18.17 6.93 -4.82
CA SER A 10 19.52 7.01 -4.23
C SER A 10 19.48 7.66 -2.85
N VAL A 11 20.44 7.33 -2.02
CA VAL A 11 20.70 8.10 -0.80
C VAL A 11 21.37 9.41 -1.22
N ASN A 12 20.68 10.51 -1.01
CA ASN A 12 21.17 11.86 -1.30
C ASN A 12 21.45 12.60 0.01
N ASP A 13 22.18 13.69 -0.06
CA ASP A 13 22.45 14.58 1.09
C ASP A 13 21.21 15.47 1.34
N VAL A 14 20.23 14.90 2.02
CA VAL A 14 18.94 15.52 2.39
C VAL A 14 18.56 15.08 3.80
N PRO A 15 17.68 15.79 4.50
CA PRO A 15 17.15 15.32 5.78
C PRO A 15 16.47 13.94 5.63
N HIS A 16 16.88 12.99 6.45
CA HIS A 16 16.37 11.62 6.43
C HIS A 16 15.30 11.37 7.48
N GLY A 17 14.26 10.63 7.09
CA GLY A 17 13.26 10.09 7.99
C GLY A 17 13.77 8.88 8.79
N THR A 18 12.95 8.43 9.72
CA THR A 18 13.23 7.26 10.56
C THR A 18 12.38 6.06 10.14
N VAL A 19 12.97 4.87 10.16
CA VAL A 19 12.27 3.61 9.93
C VAL A 19 12.26 2.81 11.23
N ALA A 20 11.07 2.53 11.75
CA ALA A 20 10.87 1.76 12.96
C ALA A 20 10.09 0.48 12.69
N ARG A 21 10.48 -0.60 13.34
CA ARG A 21 9.72 -1.85 13.37
C ARG A 21 8.89 -1.87 14.64
N ARG A 22 7.59 -2.08 14.50
CA ARG A 22 6.65 -2.00 15.62
C ARG A 22 5.78 -3.26 15.68
N TRP A 23 5.65 -3.78 16.88
CA TRP A 23 4.72 -4.85 17.18
C TRP A 23 3.37 -4.28 17.59
N TYR A 24 2.30 -4.90 17.15
CA TYR A 24 0.93 -4.52 17.49
C TYR A 24 0.06 -5.75 17.67
N GLU A 25 -0.93 -5.61 18.51
CA GLU A 25 -1.95 -6.64 18.66
C GLU A 25 -3.01 -6.50 17.57
N SER A 26 -3.33 -7.61 16.91
CA SER A 26 -4.47 -7.72 16.01
C SER A 26 -5.55 -8.59 16.64
N PRO A 27 -6.55 -8.02 17.29
CA PRO A 27 -7.65 -8.78 17.87
C PRO A 27 -8.41 -9.59 16.82
N THR A 28 -8.57 -9.05 15.63
CA THR A 28 -9.25 -9.71 14.50
C THR A 28 -8.55 -11.01 14.08
N LEU A 29 -7.21 -11.05 14.13
CA LEU A 29 -6.42 -12.24 13.80
C LEU A 29 -6.02 -13.06 15.02
N GLY A 30 -6.27 -12.56 16.23
CA GLY A 30 -5.90 -13.22 17.50
C GLY A 30 -4.39 -13.41 17.64
N LYS A 31 -3.58 -12.48 17.19
CA LYS A 31 -2.11 -12.55 17.24
C LYS A 31 -1.42 -11.22 17.29
N THR A 32 -0.22 -11.19 17.85
CA THR A 32 0.71 -10.08 17.76
C THR A 32 1.37 -10.10 16.37
N ARG A 33 1.46 -8.94 15.73
CA ARG A 33 2.02 -8.81 14.39
C ARG A 33 2.98 -7.64 14.30
N ARG A 34 3.90 -7.70 13.37
CA ARG A 34 4.87 -6.63 13.11
C ARG A 34 4.48 -5.80 11.88
N ILE A 35 4.74 -4.51 11.98
CA ILE A 35 4.68 -3.54 10.87
C ILE A 35 5.96 -2.73 10.82
N THR A 36 6.29 -2.21 9.65
CA THR A 36 7.38 -1.25 9.45
C THR A 36 6.80 0.13 9.20
N VAL A 37 7.28 1.13 9.94
CA VAL A 37 6.75 2.50 9.89
C VAL A 37 7.88 3.47 9.55
N TYR A 38 7.70 4.23 8.47
CA TYR A 38 8.55 5.39 8.15
C TYR A 38 7.89 6.65 8.71
N THR A 39 8.66 7.47 9.40
CA THR A 39 8.29 8.83 9.81
C THR A 39 9.20 9.85 9.12
N PRO A 40 8.68 10.99 8.63
CA PRO A 40 9.48 11.96 7.89
C PRO A 40 10.50 12.67 8.79
N ALA A 41 11.55 13.21 8.18
CA ALA A 41 12.55 14.00 8.90
C ALA A 41 11.91 15.09 9.76
N GLY A 42 12.40 15.23 10.98
CA GLY A 42 11.87 16.18 11.96
C GLY A 42 10.58 15.73 12.67
N TYR A 43 10.08 14.52 12.42
CA TYR A 43 8.90 13.99 13.11
C TYR A 43 9.09 14.00 14.62
N GLU A 44 10.23 13.53 15.14
CA GLU A 44 10.46 13.38 16.58
C GLU A 44 10.39 14.71 17.34
N THR A 45 10.88 15.77 16.73
CA THR A 45 10.98 17.12 17.35
C THR A 45 9.79 18.01 17.05
N SER A 46 8.95 17.66 16.07
CA SER A 46 7.79 18.46 15.70
C SER A 46 6.54 18.00 16.46
N GLY A 47 5.73 18.96 16.94
CA GLY A 47 4.39 18.66 17.50
C GLY A 47 3.30 18.43 16.43
N LYS A 48 3.65 18.41 15.15
CA LYS A 48 2.70 18.34 14.04
C LYS A 48 2.05 16.96 13.93
N LYS A 49 0.82 16.94 13.41
CA LYS A 49 0.16 15.72 12.93
C LYS A 49 0.42 15.53 11.44
N TYR A 50 0.48 14.30 11.02
CA TYR A 50 0.83 13.93 9.65
C TYR A 50 -0.26 13.07 9.01
N PRO A 51 -0.47 13.18 7.69
CA PRO A 51 -1.26 12.21 6.94
C PRO A 51 -0.55 10.86 6.89
N VAL A 52 -1.31 9.79 6.63
CA VAL A 52 -0.79 8.42 6.65
C VAL A 52 -1.00 7.74 5.30
N PHE A 53 0.07 7.16 4.79
CA PHE A 53 0.07 6.32 3.61
C PHE A 53 0.34 4.86 3.98
N TYR A 54 -0.62 3.98 3.74
CA TYR A 54 -0.49 2.53 3.92
C TYR A 54 -0.02 1.91 2.61
N LEU A 55 1.14 1.22 2.62
CA LEU A 55 1.84 0.72 1.44
C LEU A 55 2.06 -0.79 1.56
N LEU A 56 1.39 -1.56 0.69
CA LEU A 56 1.24 -3.00 0.80
C LEU A 56 2.12 -3.75 -0.22
N HIS A 57 2.80 -4.81 0.24
CA HIS A 57 3.69 -5.63 -0.57
C HIS A 57 2.95 -6.69 -1.40
N GLY A 58 3.65 -7.32 -2.36
CA GLY A 58 3.15 -8.41 -3.18
C GLY A 58 3.41 -9.80 -2.59
N MET A 59 2.95 -10.84 -3.28
CA MET A 59 3.21 -12.25 -2.89
C MET A 59 4.70 -12.51 -2.68
N GLY A 60 5.03 -13.31 -1.66
CA GLY A 60 6.41 -13.65 -1.30
C GLY A 60 7.16 -12.54 -0.56
N GLY A 61 6.55 -11.36 -0.36
CA GLY A 61 7.07 -10.28 0.46
C GLY A 61 6.51 -10.30 1.89
N ASP A 62 6.89 -9.28 2.64
CA ASP A 62 6.52 -9.03 4.02
C ASP A 62 6.59 -7.51 4.32
N GLU A 63 6.52 -7.11 5.58
CA GLU A 63 6.54 -5.72 6.02
C GLU A 63 7.89 -5.00 5.74
N GLU A 64 8.94 -5.73 5.36
CA GLU A 64 10.26 -5.16 5.01
C GLU A 64 10.42 -4.91 3.49
N ALA A 65 9.60 -5.52 2.66
CA ALA A 65 9.78 -5.54 1.21
C ALA A 65 9.87 -4.13 0.59
N TRP A 66 8.98 -3.22 1.01
CA TRP A 66 8.99 -1.85 0.50
C TRP A 66 10.18 -1.02 0.97
N ILE A 67 10.73 -1.29 2.15
CA ILE A 67 11.97 -0.64 2.61
C ILE A 67 13.18 -1.22 1.90
N ALA A 68 13.30 -2.54 1.88
CA ALA A 68 14.48 -3.22 1.34
C ALA A 68 14.58 -3.13 -0.19
N LEU A 69 13.51 -3.48 -0.89
CA LEU A 69 13.46 -3.56 -2.35
C LEU A 69 12.83 -2.32 -2.99
N GLY A 70 11.82 -1.75 -2.34
CA GLY A 70 11.10 -0.55 -2.82
C GLY A 70 11.85 0.75 -2.59
N ARG A 71 12.81 0.80 -1.66
CA ARG A 71 13.59 1.99 -1.31
C ARG A 71 12.72 3.17 -0.86
N THR A 72 11.65 2.85 -0.14
CA THR A 72 10.60 3.83 0.23
C THR A 72 11.15 5.01 1.01
N ALA A 73 12.06 4.77 1.98
CA ALA A 73 12.65 5.87 2.78
C ALA A 73 13.40 6.85 1.87
N GLN A 74 14.29 6.35 0.99
CA GLN A 74 15.07 7.19 0.08
C GLN A 74 14.17 7.98 -0.89
N ILE A 75 13.14 7.34 -1.44
CA ILE A 75 12.20 8.00 -2.35
C ILE A 75 11.47 9.13 -1.63
N LEU A 76 10.98 8.89 -0.42
CA LEU A 76 10.23 9.90 0.33
C LEU A 76 11.12 11.02 0.83
N ASP A 77 12.31 10.71 1.37
CA ASP A 77 13.28 11.72 1.80
C ASP A 77 13.59 12.69 0.65
N ASN A 78 13.89 12.14 -0.54
CA ASN A 78 14.18 12.93 -1.74
C ASN A 78 12.97 13.77 -2.19
N LEU A 79 11.79 13.19 -2.25
CA LEU A 79 10.58 13.90 -2.72
C LEU A 79 10.16 14.99 -1.72
N ILE A 80 10.26 14.73 -0.42
CA ILE A 80 9.92 15.70 0.62
C ILE A 80 10.93 16.85 0.63
N ALA A 81 12.23 16.57 0.55
CA ALA A 81 13.27 17.59 0.48
C ALA A 81 13.16 18.46 -0.76
N GLN A 82 12.69 17.90 -1.89
CA GLN A 82 12.40 18.64 -3.13
C GLN A 82 11.07 19.42 -3.10
N GLY A 83 10.30 19.34 -2.01
CA GLY A 83 8.95 19.94 -1.94
C GLY A 83 7.93 19.29 -2.88
N LYS A 84 8.23 18.12 -3.45
CA LYS A 84 7.34 17.40 -4.38
C LYS A 84 6.28 16.57 -3.68
N ALA A 85 6.59 16.03 -2.51
CA ALA A 85 5.63 15.31 -1.67
C ALA A 85 5.47 16.00 -0.32
N LYS A 86 4.26 15.93 0.25
CA LYS A 86 4.03 16.37 1.64
C LYS A 86 4.72 15.42 2.60
N PRO A 87 5.29 15.89 3.72
CA PRO A 87 5.71 15.02 4.80
C PRO A 87 4.55 14.14 5.27
N MET A 88 4.78 12.82 5.32
CA MET A 88 3.77 11.82 5.65
C MET A 88 4.38 10.66 6.42
N ILE A 89 3.57 9.97 7.21
CA ILE A 89 3.91 8.67 7.79
C ILE A 89 3.58 7.61 6.76
N VAL A 90 4.48 6.62 6.56
CA VAL A 90 4.19 5.45 5.73
C VAL A 90 4.21 4.19 6.55
N VAL A 91 3.14 3.40 6.43
CA VAL A 91 2.94 2.15 7.16
C VAL A 91 3.00 0.99 6.18
N MET A 92 3.96 0.13 6.35
CA MET A 92 4.16 -1.07 5.55
C MET A 92 3.77 -2.29 6.39
N THR A 93 2.71 -2.98 5.96
CA THR A 93 2.13 -4.10 6.67
C THR A 93 2.62 -5.42 6.11
N ASN A 94 2.54 -6.49 6.90
CA ASN A 94 2.65 -7.85 6.38
C ASN A 94 1.26 -8.32 5.90
N GLY A 95 1.12 -8.57 4.59
CA GLY A 95 -0.12 -9.03 3.97
C GLY A 95 -0.41 -10.52 4.20
N ASN A 96 0.54 -11.25 4.78
CA ASN A 96 0.40 -12.68 5.06
C ASN A 96 -0.26 -12.85 6.44
N ALA A 97 -1.58 -13.00 6.47
CA ALA A 97 -2.37 -12.97 7.72
C ALA A 97 -1.99 -14.07 8.74
N ASP A 98 -1.37 -15.15 8.30
CA ASP A 98 -0.90 -16.23 9.18
C ASP A 98 0.47 -15.93 9.80
N GLN A 99 1.23 -14.98 9.30
CA GLN A 99 2.54 -14.62 9.84
C GLN A 99 2.43 -13.54 10.94
N GLU A 100 3.32 -13.62 11.92
CA GLU A 100 3.54 -12.56 12.91
C GLU A 100 4.42 -11.45 12.31
N ALA A 101 5.48 -11.84 11.62
CA ALA A 101 6.50 -10.95 11.07
C ALA A 101 7.23 -11.59 9.87
N ALA A 102 8.12 -10.84 9.25
CA ALA A 102 9.06 -11.33 8.25
C ALA A 102 9.83 -12.58 8.73
N PRO A 103 10.28 -13.46 7.82
CA PRO A 103 11.03 -14.67 8.17
C PRO A 103 12.22 -14.38 9.08
N GLY A 104 12.33 -15.17 10.17
CA GLY A 104 13.39 -15.02 11.16
C GLY A 104 13.11 -14.01 12.28
N GLU A 105 12.01 -13.26 12.19
CA GLU A 105 11.63 -12.25 13.18
C GLU A 105 10.42 -12.67 14.03
N SER A 106 9.79 -13.79 13.69
CA SER A 106 8.65 -14.35 14.42
C SER A 106 9.11 -15.21 15.58
N SER A 107 8.33 -15.24 16.68
CA SER A 107 8.49 -16.17 17.79
C SER A 107 8.29 -17.65 17.39
N LEU A 108 7.65 -17.88 16.23
CA LEU A 108 7.43 -19.21 15.67
C LEU A 108 8.66 -19.78 14.93
N GLY A 109 9.80 -19.09 14.98
CA GLY A 109 11.05 -19.51 14.38
C GLY A 109 11.21 -19.07 12.91
N LEU A 110 12.15 -19.71 12.22
CA LEU A 110 12.43 -19.39 10.82
C LEU A 110 11.39 -20.02 9.89
N VAL A 111 10.49 -19.20 9.39
CA VAL A 111 9.56 -19.58 8.32
C VAL A 111 10.20 -19.25 6.98
N LYS A 112 10.35 -20.24 6.10
CA LYS A 112 10.86 -20.00 4.74
C LYS A 112 9.89 -19.11 3.97
N PRO A 113 10.38 -18.12 3.21
CA PRO A 113 9.54 -17.36 2.28
C PRO A 113 8.79 -18.32 1.35
N ASN A 114 7.50 -18.12 1.21
CA ASN A 114 6.63 -18.94 0.37
C ASN A 114 5.68 -18.04 -0.41
N MET A 115 5.50 -18.32 -1.70
CA MET A 115 4.58 -17.61 -2.56
C MET A 115 3.10 -17.95 -2.27
N GLN A 116 2.83 -19.04 -1.59
CA GLN A 116 1.48 -19.58 -1.33
C GLN A 116 1.23 -19.72 0.18
N LEU A 117 1.31 -18.63 0.90
CA LEU A 117 0.98 -18.63 2.32
C LEU A 117 -0.54 -18.72 2.53
N PRO A 118 -1.01 -19.54 3.50
CA PRO A 118 -2.42 -19.63 3.85
C PRO A 118 -3.02 -18.27 4.25
N LYS A 119 -4.33 -18.11 4.03
CA LYS A 119 -5.13 -16.92 4.42
C LYS A 119 -4.66 -15.59 3.82
N THR A 120 -3.76 -15.63 2.83
CA THR A 120 -3.21 -14.40 2.25
C THR A 120 -4.23 -13.64 1.41
N MET A 121 -5.13 -14.36 0.70
CA MET A 121 -6.17 -13.77 -0.17
C MET A 121 -7.54 -14.41 0.12
N GLU A 122 -7.91 -14.49 1.38
CA GLU A 122 -9.17 -15.08 1.87
C GLU A 122 -10.01 -14.08 2.68
N GLY A 123 -9.65 -12.80 2.66
CA GLY A 123 -10.36 -11.74 3.37
C GLY A 123 -9.82 -11.42 4.77
N SER A 124 -8.91 -12.24 5.30
CA SER A 124 -8.35 -12.04 6.65
C SER A 124 -7.50 -10.78 6.77
N MET A 125 -6.70 -10.48 5.75
CA MET A 125 -5.90 -9.24 5.71
C MET A 125 -6.81 -8.01 5.66
N GLU A 126 -7.83 -8.04 4.83
CA GLU A 126 -8.75 -6.93 4.65
C GLU A 126 -9.60 -6.68 5.91
N SER A 127 -10.14 -7.75 6.51
CA SER A 127 -10.97 -7.63 7.72
C SER A 127 -10.18 -7.18 8.95
N SER A 128 -8.89 -7.49 9.03
CA SER A 128 -8.01 -7.07 10.13
C SER A 128 -7.38 -5.68 9.94
N PHE A 129 -7.55 -5.04 8.79
CA PHE A 129 -6.91 -3.76 8.50
C PHE A 129 -7.30 -2.63 9.46
N PRO A 130 -8.54 -2.55 9.99
CA PRO A 130 -8.89 -1.60 11.05
C PRO A 130 -8.02 -1.69 12.30
N ASP A 131 -7.48 -2.87 12.66
CA ASP A 131 -6.56 -3.02 13.79
C ASP A 131 -5.25 -2.24 13.56
N VAL A 132 -4.72 -2.28 12.33
CA VAL A 132 -3.54 -1.51 11.93
C VAL A 132 -3.81 -0.01 12.07
N ILE A 133 -4.94 0.46 11.55
CA ILE A 133 -5.32 1.88 11.63
C ILE A 133 -5.42 2.33 13.08
N LYS A 134 -6.12 1.55 13.91
CA LYS A 134 -6.29 1.85 15.34
C LYS A 134 -4.93 1.94 16.05
N PHE A 135 -4.01 1.00 15.76
CA PHE A 135 -2.67 1.02 16.33
C PHE A 135 -1.91 2.29 15.92
N ILE A 136 -1.89 2.64 14.65
CA ILE A 136 -1.20 3.82 14.13
C ILE A 136 -1.78 5.10 14.74
N GLU A 137 -3.09 5.22 14.80
CA GLU A 137 -3.77 6.40 15.36
C GLU A 137 -3.60 6.56 16.87
N SER A 138 -3.27 5.48 17.58
CA SER A 138 -3.01 5.50 19.02
C SER A 138 -1.55 5.75 19.38
N ASN A 139 -0.62 5.48 18.46
CA ASN A 139 0.82 5.51 18.74
C ASN A 139 1.58 6.62 17.99
N TYR A 140 0.97 7.23 16.97
CA TYR A 140 1.61 8.26 16.16
C TYR A 140 0.76 9.53 16.08
N ARG A 141 1.42 10.66 15.84
CA ARG A 141 0.75 11.94 15.62
C ARG A 141 0.19 11.99 14.20
N VAL A 142 -1.04 11.57 14.03
CA VAL A 142 -1.71 11.44 12.74
C VAL A 142 -2.97 12.31 12.64
N GLU A 143 -3.29 12.70 11.42
CA GLU A 143 -4.55 13.32 11.06
C GLU A 143 -5.60 12.23 10.75
N LYS A 144 -6.61 12.09 11.62
CA LYS A 144 -7.59 11.00 11.59
C LYS A 144 -8.76 11.22 10.64
N LYS A 145 -8.51 11.76 9.43
CA LYS A 145 -9.55 12.03 8.43
C LYS A 145 -9.34 11.17 7.19
N LYS A 146 -10.43 10.82 6.53
CA LYS A 146 -10.42 10.14 5.21
C LYS A 146 -9.48 10.86 4.23
N SER A 147 -9.56 12.21 4.19
CA SER A 147 -8.74 13.06 3.32
C SER A 147 -7.24 13.03 3.62
N ASN A 148 -6.83 12.42 4.72
CA ASN A 148 -5.44 12.30 5.16
C ASN A 148 -5.00 10.83 5.27
N ARG A 149 -5.74 9.92 4.63
CA ARG A 149 -5.34 8.51 4.50
C ARG A 149 -5.26 8.09 3.04
N ALA A 150 -4.15 7.44 2.70
CA ALA A 150 -3.90 6.82 1.42
C ALA A 150 -3.61 5.33 1.61
N ILE A 151 -4.01 4.51 0.65
CA ILE A 151 -3.65 3.10 0.56
C ILE A 151 -3.17 2.79 -0.85
N ALA A 152 -2.06 2.09 -0.98
CA ALA A 152 -1.62 1.53 -2.25
C ALA A 152 -0.82 0.25 -2.04
N GLY A 153 -0.68 -0.53 -3.09
CA GLY A 153 0.15 -1.71 -3.03
C GLY A 153 0.46 -2.30 -4.39
N LEU A 154 1.47 -3.15 -4.43
CA LEU A 154 1.90 -3.86 -5.63
C LEU A 154 1.32 -5.29 -5.67
N SER A 155 0.93 -5.76 -6.85
CA SER A 155 0.50 -7.16 -7.07
C SER A 155 -0.61 -7.59 -6.10
N MET A 156 -0.34 -8.56 -5.21
CA MET A 156 -1.21 -8.94 -4.09
C MET A 156 -1.55 -7.74 -3.19
N GLY A 157 -0.60 -6.85 -2.89
CA GLY A 157 -0.86 -5.62 -2.13
C GLY A 157 -1.81 -4.67 -2.86
N GLY A 158 -1.77 -4.66 -4.20
CA GLY A 158 -2.76 -3.97 -5.02
C GLY A 158 -4.15 -4.61 -4.93
N PHE A 159 -4.23 -5.94 -4.89
CA PHE A 159 -5.46 -6.67 -4.60
C PHE A 159 -6.01 -6.30 -3.23
N HIS A 160 -5.19 -6.32 -2.17
CA HIS A 160 -5.62 -5.92 -0.83
C HIS A 160 -6.06 -4.45 -0.80
N SER A 161 -5.33 -3.54 -1.46
CA SER A 161 -5.69 -2.11 -1.51
C SER A 161 -7.06 -1.88 -2.16
N LEU A 162 -7.34 -2.60 -3.26
CA LEU A 162 -8.65 -2.59 -3.92
C LEU A 162 -9.75 -3.04 -2.95
N HIS A 163 -9.55 -4.21 -2.31
CA HIS A 163 -10.58 -4.81 -1.48
C HIS A 163 -10.79 -4.09 -0.14
N ILE A 164 -9.72 -3.61 0.50
CA ILE A 164 -9.80 -2.80 1.73
C ILE A 164 -10.53 -1.48 1.43
N SER A 165 -10.14 -0.76 0.37
CA SER A 165 -10.71 0.56 0.10
C SER A 165 -12.20 0.51 -0.29
N LYS A 166 -12.64 -0.52 -1.00
CA LYS A 166 -14.07 -0.70 -1.30
C LYS A 166 -14.88 -1.26 -0.13
N GLN A 167 -14.27 -2.06 0.75
CA GLN A 167 -14.93 -2.56 1.97
C GLN A 167 -15.12 -1.44 2.99
N TYR A 168 -14.19 -0.50 3.05
CA TYR A 168 -14.19 0.64 3.97
C TYR A 168 -14.18 1.97 3.20
N PRO A 169 -15.28 2.33 2.51
CA PRO A 169 -15.30 3.44 1.55
C PRO A 169 -15.14 4.83 2.17
N ASP A 170 -15.30 4.94 3.48
CA ASP A 170 -15.09 6.18 4.24
C ASP A 170 -13.69 6.27 4.87
N MET A 171 -12.80 5.33 4.56
CA MET A 171 -11.50 5.23 5.21
C MET A 171 -10.38 5.93 4.44
N PHE A 172 -10.41 5.93 3.09
CA PHE A 172 -9.34 6.42 2.23
C PHE A 172 -9.87 7.32 1.11
N ASP A 173 -9.22 8.47 0.92
CA ASP A 173 -9.45 9.34 -0.23
C ASP A 173 -8.46 9.13 -1.38
N TYR A 174 -7.37 8.38 -1.13
CA TYR A 174 -6.32 8.10 -2.10
C TYR A 174 -6.09 6.59 -2.18
N VAL A 175 -6.28 6.05 -3.37
CA VAL A 175 -6.12 4.61 -3.65
C VAL A 175 -5.16 4.42 -4.82
N GLY A 176 -4.15 3.57 -4.65
CA GLY A 176 -3.18 3.24 -5.68
C GLY A 176 -3.08 1.73 -5.94
N LEU A 177 -3.24 1.34 -7.19
CA LEU A 177 -3.16 -0.06 -7.65
C LEU A 177 -1.93 -0.21 -8.54
N PHE A 178 -0.85 -0.79 -8.00
CA PHE A 178 0.43 -0.97 -8.70
C PHE A 178 0.54 -2.40 -9.22
N SER A 179 0.43 -2.62 -10.52
CA SER A 179 0.40 -3.98 -11.08
C SER A 179 -0.52 -4.91 -10.29
N ALA A 180 -1.72 -4.44 -9.96
CA ALA A 180 -2.59 -5.11 -8.99
C ALA A 180 -3.08 -6.47 -9.51
N ALA A 181 -3.08 -7.48 -8.62
CA ALA A 181 -3.62 -8.80 -8.90
C ALA A 181 -5.16 -8.78 -8.85
N ILE A 182 -5.78 -8.08 -9.81
CA ILE A 182 -7.24 -7.97 -9.93
C ILE A 182 -7.77 -9.27 -10.53
N LEU A 183 -7.88 -10.27 -9.68
CA LEU A 183 -8.34 -11.60 -10.06
C LEU A 183 -9.81 -11.80 -9.68
N PRO A 184 -10.61 -12.47 -10.52
CA PRO A 184 -11.95 -12.90 -10.15
C PRO A 184 -11.91 -13.74 -8.87
N ARG A 185 -12.89 -13.56 -8.00
CA ARG A 185 -13.07 -14.33 -6.76
C ARG A 185 -14.45 -14.97 -6.73
N GLU A 186 -14.85 -15.49 -7.88
CA GLU A 186 -16.08 -16.29 -8.02
C GLU A 186 -15.99 -17.53 -7.13
N GLY A 187 -17.03 -17.79 -6.35
CA GLY A 187 -17.06 -18.90 -5.39
C GLY A 187 -16.32 -18.66 -4.07
N SER A 188 -15.77 -17.46 -3.83
CA SER A 188 -15.22 -17.13 -2.51
C SER A 188 -16.35 -16.98 -1.48
N GLU A 189 -16.20 -17.65 -0.33
CA GLU A 189 -17.14 -17.49 0.80
C GLU A 189 -16.95 -16.18 1.55
N SER A 190 -15.82 -15.51 1.36
CA SER A 190 -15.51 -14.25 2.08
C SER A 190 -16.43 -13.12 1.63
N PRO A 191 -17.19 -12.49 2.57
CA PRO A 191 -18.02 -11.35 2.26
C PRO A 191 -17.22 -10.12 1.76
N ILE A 192 -15.90 -10.11 1.99
CA ILE A 192 -14.99 -9.06 1.49
C ILE A 192 -15.01 -9.01 -0.05
N TYR A 193 -15.08 -10.17 -0.70
CA TYR A 193 -14.97 -10.28 -2.16
C TYR A 193 -16.32 -10.32 -2.85
N GLN A 194 -17.40 -10.53 -2.11
CA GLN A 194 -18.75 -10.53 -2.66
C GLN A 194 -19.25 -9.12 -3.00
N ASN A 195 -20.24 -9.05 -3.88
CA ASN A 195 -20.95 -7.81 -4.25
C ASN A 195 -19.98 -6.70 -4.74
N MET A 196 -19.06 -7.08 -5.63
CA MET A 196 -17.98 -6.19 -6.10
C MET A 196 -18.54 -4.89 -6.69
N ASP A 197 -19.58 -4.98 -7.53
CA ASP A 197 -20.10 -3.83 -8.25
C ASP A 197 -20.87 -2.85 -7.34
N GLU A 198 -21.66 -3.37 -6.40
CA GLU A 198 -22.32 -2.54 -5.38
C GLU A 198 -21.31 -1.82 -4.48
N LYS A 199 -20.27 -2.53 -4.04
CA LYS A 199 -19.23 -1.94 -3.20
C LYS A 199 -18.42 -0.88 -3.94
N LEU A 200 -18.10 -1.08 -5.22
CA LEU A 200 -17.48 -0.05 -6.06
C LEU A 200 -18.40 1.16 -6.23
N LYS A 201 -19.68 0.95 -6.49
CA LYS A 201 -20.66 2.03 -6.58
C LYS A 201 -20.70 2.88 -5.31
N VAL A 202 -20.70 2.25 -4.13
CA VAL A 202 -20.63 2.95 -2.85
C VAL A 202 -19.30 3.70 -2.71
N GLN A 203 -18.16 3.06 -3.01
CA GLN A 203 -16.85 3.69 -2.91
C GLN A 203 -16.72 4.93 -3.80
N PHE A 204 -17.08 4.82 -5.07
CA PHE A 204 -17.01 5.95 -6.00
C PHE A 204 -18.07 7.02 -5.70
N GLY A 205 -19.22 6.64 -5.15
CA GLY A 205 -20.22 7.57 -4.61
C GLY A 205 -19.73 8.41 -3.42
N LYS A 206 -18.67 7.98 -2.73
CA LYS A 206 -17.96 8.74 -1.67
C LYS A 206 -16.87 9.66 -2.21
N HIS A 207 -16.73 9.75 -3.54
CA HIS A 207 -15.83 10.65 -4.26
C HIS A 207 -14.37 10.61 -3.75
N PRO A 208 -13.65 9.48 -3.88
CA PRO A 208 -12.22 9.45 -3.57
C PRO A 208 -11.49 10.52 -4.37
N LYS A 209 -10.57 11.24 -3.74
CA LYS A 209 -9.80 12.31 -4.38
C LYS A 209 -8.85 11.81 -5.46
N LEU A 210 -8.34 10.59 -5.28
CA LEU A 210 -7.47 9.94 -6.25
C LEU A 210 -7.72 8.43 -6.25
N TYR A 211 -8.01 7.90 -7.43
CA TYR A 211 -7.96 6.48 -7.70
C TYR A 211 -6.97 6.27 -8.86
N TRP A 212 -5.82 5.66 -8.56
CA TRP A 212 -4.68 5.62 -9.47
C TRP A 212 -4.30 4.18 -9.80
N ILE A 213 -4.14 3.87 -11.08
CA ILE A 213 -3.80 2.54 -11.56
C ILE A 213 -2.52 2.63 -12.39
N ALA A 214 -1.55 1.77 -12.09
CA ALA A 214 -0.32 1.68 -12.86
C ALA A 214 0.08 0.25 -13.16
N ILE A 215 0.54 0.00 -14.39
CA ILE A 215 1.00 -1.32 -14.81
C ILE A 215 2.01 -1.22 -15.95
N GLY A 216 2.89 -2.21 -16.06
CA GLY A 216 3.83 -2.35 -17.17
C GLY A 216 3.19 -3.07 -18.37
N LYS A 217 3.55 -2.66 -19.59
CA LYS A 217 3.02 -3.23 -20.85
C LYS A 217 3.21 -4.72 -20.99
N THR A 218 4.27 -5.29 -20.39
CA THR A 218 4.58 -6.72 -20.46
C THR A 218 4.35 -7.43 -19.13
N ASP A 219 3.59 -6.81 -18.22
CA ASP A 219 3.19 -7.41 -16.95
C ASP A 219 2.15 -8.53 -17.21
N PHE A 220 2.32 -9.68 -16.59
CA PHE A 220 1.40 -10.81 -16.78
C PHE A 220 -0.02 -10.54 -16.26
N LEU A 221 -0.20 -9.51 -15.41
CA LEU A 221 -1.49 -9.02 -14.93
C LEU A 221 -2.09 -7.93 -15.83
N TYR A 222 -1.43 -7.59 -16.95
CA TYR A 222 -1.85 -6.49 -17.82
C TYR A 222 -3.31 -6.63 -18.27
N LYS A 223 -3.69 -7.82 -18.78
CA LYS A 223 -5.06 -8.06 -19.24
C LYS A 223 -6.10 -7.86 -18.13
N ASN A 224 -5.84 -8.37 -16.94
CA ASN A 224 -6.76 -8.20 -15.80
C ASN A 224 -6.96 -6.73 -15.43
N ASN A 225 -5.88 -5.93 -15.52
CA ASN A 225 -5.97 -4.49 -15.27
C ASN A 225 -6.69 -3.74 -16.41
N VAL A 226 -6.57 -4.17 -17.66
CA VAL A 226 -7.37 -3.64 -18.79
C VAL A 226 -8.87 -3.91 -18.56
N ASP A 227 -9.21 -5.16 -18.25
CA ASP A 227 -10.60 -5.56 -18.00
C ASP A 227 -11.21 -4.78 -16.82
N TYR A 228 -10.43 -4.54 -15.78
CA TYR A 228 -10.86 -3.74 -14.63
C TYR A 228 -11.06 -2.26 -14.99
N ARG A 229 -10.13 -1.65 -15.73
CA ARG A 229 -10.29 -0.26 -16.20
C ARG A 229 -11.52 -0.11 -17.08
N LYS A 230 -11.76 -1.08 -17.98
CA LYS A 230 -12.98 -1.10 -18.76
C LYS A 230 -14.24 -1.10 -17.88
N LYS A 231 -14.26 -1.91 -16.82
CA LYS A 231 -15.36 -1.90 -15.84
C LYS A 231 -15.55 -0.52 -15.21
N LEU A 232 -14.48 0.18 -14.85
CA LEU A 232 -14.56 1.54 -14.30
C LEU A 232 -15.10 2.54 -15.35
N ASP A 233 -14.62 2.46 -16.59
CA ASP A 233 -15.08 3.29 -17.71
C ASP A 233 -16.56 3.08 -18.01
N ASP A 234 -17.02 1.82 -18.10
CA ASP A 234 -18.42 1.45 -18.35
C ASP A 234 -19.37 2.00 -17.27
N ASN A 235 -18.88 2.23 -16.05
CA ASN A 235 -19.64 2.80 -14.94
C ASN A 235 -19.40 4.31 -14.74
N GLY A 236 -18.59 4.95 -15.56
CA GLY A 236 -18.26 6.38 -15.46
C GLY A 236 -17.44 6.73 -14.21
N TYR A 237 -16.72 5.78 -13.62
CA TYR A 237 -15.88 6.01 -12.45
C TYR A 237 -14.56 6.66 -12.85
N LYS A 238 -14.19 7.76 -12.18
CA LYS A 238 -12.98 8.51 -12.48
C LYS A 238 -11.75 7.87 -11.84
N TYR A 239 -10.71 7.66 -12.64
CA TYR A 239 -9.40 7.21 -12.19
C TYR A 239 -8.30 7.83 -13.04
N GLU A 240 -7.07 7.81 -12.53
CA GLU A 240 -5.88 8.15 -13.29
C GLU A 240 -5.10 6.89 -13.64
N TYR A 241 -4.51 6.85 -14.83
CA TYR A 241 -3.79 5.68 -15.33
C TYR A 241 -2.37 6.04 -15.75
N TYR A 242 -1.45 5.19 -15.37
CA TYR A 242 -0.06 5.26 -15.83
C TYR A 242 0.41 3.91 -16.35
N GLU A 243 0.91 3.90 -17.58
CA GLU A 243 1.51 2.73 -18.21
C GLU A 243 3.03 2.90 -18.31
N SER A 244 3.78 1.91 -17.86
CA SER A 244 5.23 1.89 -18.01
C SER A 244 5.66 0.83 -19.01
N ASP A 245 6.88 0.92 -19.49
CA ASP A 245 7.55 -0.19 -20.15
C ASP A 245 7.90 -1.27 -19.12
N GLY A 246 8.12 -2.52 -19.60
CA GLY A 246 8.51 -3.66 -18.79
C GLY A 246 7.35 -4.34 -18.09
N GLY A 247 7.68 -5.29 -17.23
CA GLY A 247 6.74 -6.21 -16.60
C GLY A 247 6.62 -6.03 -15.08
N HIS A 248 6.38 -7.15 -14.40
CA HIS A 248 6.08 -7.27 -12.97
C HIS A 248 7.36 -7.21 -12.12
N ILE A 249 7.98 -6.03 -11.98
CA ILE A 249 9.31 -5.86 -11.40
C ILE A 249 9.44 -4.63 -10.49
N TRP A 250 10.33 -4.71 -9.50
CA TRP A 250 10.61 -3.64 -8.55
C TRP A 250 11.02 -2.32 -9.18
N LYS A 251 11.69 -2.33 -10.34
CA LYS A 251 12.00 -1.11 -11.09
C LYS A 251 10.74 -0.29 -11.35
N ASN A 252 9.68 -0.93 -11.83
CA ASN A 252 8.41 -0.28 -12.13
C ASN A 252 7.71 0.21 -10.86
N TRP A 253 7.67 -0.59 -9.80
CA TRP A 253 7.00 -0.21 -8.56
C TRP A 253 7.68 0.96 -7.84
N ARG A 254 9.02 1.06 -7.91
CA ARG A 254 9.72 2.28 -7.47
C ARG A 254 9.31 3.51 -8.27
N ILE A 255 9.18 3.39 -9.59
CA ILE A 255 8.67 4.47 -10.44
C ILE A 255 7.25 4.84 -10.05
N TYR A 256 6.38 3.86 -9.80
CA TYR A 256 4.99 4.12 -9.40
C TYR A 256 4.93 4.85 -8.08
N LEU A 257 5.69 4.43 -7.07
CA LEU A 257 5.78 5.14 -5.80
C LEU A 257 6.25 6.58 -5.98
N THR A 258 7.28 6.81 -6.82
CA THR A 258 7.82 8.14 -7.12
C THR A 258 6.80 9.06 -7.81
N LYS A 259 5.88 8.50 -8.59
CA LYS A 259 4.80 9.25 -9.25
C LYS A 259 3.58 9.45 -8.35
N PHE A 260 3.21 8.44 -7.57
CA PHE A 260 2.02 8.45 -6.74
C PHE A 260 2.18 9.31 -5.48
N ALA A 261 3.31 9.23 -4.77
CA ALA A 261 3.52 9.97 -3.53
C ALA A 261 3.36 11.51 -3.68
N PRO A 262 3.81 12.16 -4.77
CA PRO A 262 3.57 13.59 -5.01
C PRO A 262 2.10 13.99 -5.19
N MET A 263 1.23 13.04 -5.50
CA MET A 263 -0.20 13.30 -5.73
C MET A 263 -1.02 13.25 -4.45
N LEU A 264 -0.44 12.72 -3.36
CA LEU A 264 -1.13 12.50 -2.10
C LEU A 264 -1.31 13.79 -1.28
N PHE A 265 -2.47 13.88 -0.62
CA PHE A 265 -2.77 14.88 0.42
C PHE A 265 -2.73 16.34 -0.05
N LYS A 266 -3.03 16.56 -1.33
CA LYS A 266 -3.16 17.90 -1.92
C LYS A 266 -4.50 18.55 -1.58
#